data_654c7de5ffb448c6259959ffe2b99340
#
_entry.id   654c7de5ffb448c6259959ffe2b99340
#
_cell.length_a   1.000
_cell.length_b   1.000
_cell.length_c   1.000
_cell.angle_alpha   90.00
_cell.angle_beta   90.00
_cell.angle_gamma   90.00
#
_symmetry.space_group_name_H-M   'P 1'
#
loop_
_entity.id
_entity.type
_entity.pdbx_description
1 polymer ?
#
loop_
_entity_poly.entity_id
_entity_poly.type
_entity_poly.pdbx_seq_one_letter_code
_entity_poly.pdbx_strand_id
1 'polypeptide(L)'
;MRRPLRNALILASILLAILLPFVASGYSELEKASRAPSPLEAAEHYRAAARRIPWRPDLYELAGHYFYHAEEYAQADAAYQKAEQRDALSPEGWVAWGDVAYLNGNAERASELWERGLEAPNPSAKLYSRLAEMHRQNGEYAKAADFLRRYVEIFTEDAPARYRLGLLLTLSEPNEALSELLYASQLDPQFDPATQTLRTALNLSALSESPSERKVVIGRGLGLMEEWELARAAFEAAVRLDGNNAEAWAWLGEAEQHTAESEAFTHLERALDLNPNSPVVRGLRGLYFQRVGNHYQAVIEFQTAAKLEPENPAWYVSIGEEFSKLGDLILALQAYQHATTVAPEDAQSWRLLANFCAQNNVNIPDVGIPAAEQAVSLTPDDPLALDTLGWTMALGGRYYEAELYLSRALERDPELVSAHLHLALVYMEKDDRASMYDHLIRARDLGNEEAKTLLEQYFP
;
A
#
# COMPACT_ATOMS: atom_id res chain seq x y z
N MET A 1 -32.52 -29.74 69.42
CA MET A 1 -31.87 -29.76 68.09
C MET A 1 -32.84 -29.76 66.86
N ARG A 2 -34.18 -29.99 66.98
CA ARG A 2 -35.09 -30.09 65.81
C ARG A 2 -35.65 -28.75 65.28
N ARG A 3 -35.75 -27.67 66.08
CA ARG A 3 -36.27 -26.36 65.63
C ARG A 3 -35.36 -25.60 64.67
N PRO A 4 -34.03 -25.46 64.89
CA PRO A 4 -33.18 -24.72 63.97
C PRO A 4 -33.05 -25.39 62.58
N LEU A 5 -33.07 -26.74 62.53
CA LEU A 5 -33.04 -27.48 61.27
C LEU A 5 -34.33 -27.26 60.43
N ARG A 6 -35.48 -27.23 61.06
CA ARG A 6 -36.79 -26.97 60.42
C ARG A 6 -36.85 -25.54 59.86
N ASN A 7 -36.36 -24.55 60.61
CA ASN A 7 -36.33 -23.16 60.17
C ASN A 7 -35.36 -22.98 59.03
N ALA A 8 -34.18 -23.66 59.05
CA ALA A 8 -33.22 -23.66 57.95
C ALA A 8 -33.81 -24.27 56.65
N LEU A 9 -34.55 -25.42 56.78
CA LEU A 9 -35.24 -26.04 55.65
C LEU A 9 -36.34 -25.13 55.06
N ILE A 10 -37.13 -24.44 55.90
CA ILE A 10 -38.16 -23.51 55.43
C ILE A 10 -37.50 -22.36 54.71
N LEU A 11 -36.44 -21.76 55.24
CA LEU A 11 -35.71 -20.67 54.61
C LEU A 11 -35.11 -21.10 53.26
N ALA A 12 -34.51 -22.31 53.20
CA ALA A 12 -33.97 -22.90 51.97
C ALA A 12 -35.09 -23.14 50.93
N SER A 13 -36.29 -23.63 51.37
CA SER A 13 -37.42 -23.80 50.47
C SER A 13 -37.96 -22.51 49.91
N ILE A 14 -38.03 -21.46 50.72
CA ILE A 14 -38.46 -20.12 50.30
C ILE A 14 -37.42 -19.54 49.31
N LEU A 15 -36.16 -19.64 49.62
CA LEU A 15 -35.07 -19.21 48.71
C LEU A 15 -35.13 -19.95 47.38
N LEU A 16 -35.35 -21.28 47.41
CA LEU A 16 -35.47 -22.10 46.21
C LEU A 16 -36.70 -21.70 45.39
N ALA A 17 -37.86 -21.43 46.03
CA ALA A 17 -39.07 -21.00 45.36
C ALA A 17 -38.95 -19.65 44.68
N ILE A 18 -38.08 -18.78 45.18
CA ILE A 18 -37.80 -17.46 44.57
C ILE A 18 -36.74 -17.57 43.46
N LEU A 19 -35.64 -18.34 43.71
CA LEU A 19 -34.54 -18.45 42.79
C LEU A 19 -34.84 -19.30 41.57
N LEU A 20 -35.60 -20.37 41.70
CA LEU A 20 -35.90 -21.32 40.63
C LEU A 20 -36.58 -20.66 39.40
N PRO A 21 -37.66 -19.84 39.59
CA PRO A 21 -38.28 -19.14 38.47
C PRO A 21 -37.35 -18.12 37.84
N PHE A 22 -36.50 -17.46 38.64
CA PHE A 22 -35.53 -16.47 38.16
C PHE A 22 -34.49 -17.13 37.27
N VAL A 23 -33.92 -18.24 37.70
CA VAL A 23 -32.93 -19.05 36.94
C VAL A 23 -33.57 -19.65 35.70
N ALA A 24 -34.76 -20.26 35.82
CA ALA A 24 -35.49 -20.81 34.68
C ALA A 24 -35.76 -19.75 33.59
N SER A 25 -36.10 -18.53 34.02
CA SER A 25 -36.22 -17.38 33.13
C SER A 25 -34.89 -17.03 32.45
N GLY A 26 -33.73 -17.19 33.12
CA GLY A 26 -32.42 -17.00 32.53
C GLY A 26 -32.11 -18.01 31.40
N TYR A 27 -32.45 -19.29 31.60
CA TYR A 27 -32.31 -20.30 30.55
C TYR A 27 -33.28 -20.06 29.38
N SER A 28 -34.49 -19.55 29.63
CA SER A 28 -35.40 -19.10 28.55
C SER A 28 -34.79 -17.98 27.72
N GLU A 29 -34.06 -17.01 28.34
CA GLU A 29 -33.33 -15.97 27.58
C GLU A 29 -32.22 -16.57 26.74
N LEU A 30 -31.49 -17.60 27.19
CA LEU A 30 -30.48 -18.30 26.38
C LEU A 30 -31.09 -18.94 25.13
N GLU A 31 -32.24 -19.57 25.27
CA GLU A 31 -32.96 -20.15 24.14
C GLU A 31 -33.40 -19.07 23.13
N LYS A 32 -33.87 -17.92 23.61
CA LYS A 32 -34.22 -16.79 22.75
C LYS A 32 -32.98 -16.23 22.05
N ALA A 33 -31.86 -16.10 22.77
CA ALA A 33 -30.60 -15.63 22.18
C ALA A 33 -30.13 -16.49 21.00
N SER A 34 -30.26 -17.83 21.15
CA SER A 34 -29.84 -18.77 20.07
C SER A 34 -30.76 -18.75 18.84
N ARG A 35 -31.98 -18.20 18.97
CA ARG A 35 -32.99 -18.08 17.90
C ARG A 35 -33.20 -16.65 17.44
N ALA A 36 -32.47 -15.69 17.99
CA ALA A 36 -32.64 -14.28 17.70
C ALA A 36 -32.39 -13.97 16.21
N PRO A 37 -33.22 -13.16 15.56
CA PRO A 37 -33.10 -12.85 14.14
C PRO A 37 -32.00 -11.84 13.84
N SER A 38 -31.50 -11.13 14.87
CA SER A 38 -30.42 -10.14 14.73
C SER A 38 -29.36 -10.26 15.81
N PRO A 39 -28.11 -9.82 15.54
CA PRO A 39 -27.06 -9.79 16.55
C PRO A 39 -27.44 -8.94 17.77
N LEU A 40 -28.12 -7.81 17.57
CA LEU A 40 -28.55 -6.93 18.66
C LEU A 40 -29.53 -7.64 19.62
N GLU A 41 -30.53 -8.31 19.08
CA GLU A 41 -31.49 -9.05 19.92
C GLU A 41 -30.82 -10.22 20.65
N ALA A 42 -29.89 -10.93 19.97
CA ALA A 42 -29.10 -11.97 20.62
C ALA A 42 -28.28 -11.42 21.80
N ALA A 43 -27.61 -10.28 21.60
CA ALA A 43 -26.82 -9.61 22.65
C ALA A 43 -27.67 -9.26 23.88
N GLU A 44 -28.85 -8.68 23.66
CA GLU A 44 -29.77 -8.32 24.73
C GLU A 44 -30.24 -9.53 25.53
N HIS A 45 -30.56 -10.65 24.86
CA HIS A 45 -30.93 -11.88 25.49
C HIS A 45 -29.77 -12.52 26.26
N TYR A 46 -28.54 -12.56 25.70
CA TYR A 46 -27.36 -13.03 26.43
C TYR A 46 -27.08 -12.17 27.67
N ARG A 47 -27.18 -10.85 27.57
CA ARG A 47 -27.04 -9.93 28.70
C ARG A 47 -28.12 -10.16 29.78
N ALA A 48 -29.35 -10.41 29.36
CA ALA A 48 -30.45 -10.73 30.29
C ALA A 48 -30.25 -12.08 30.99
N ALA A 49 -29.78 -13.09 30.27
CA ALA A 49 -29.39 -14.39 30.79
C ALA A 49 -28.24 -14.31 31.81
N ALA A 50 -27.17 -13.55 31.48
CA ALA A 50 -26.04 -13.32 32.35
C ALA A 50 -26.40 -12.73 33.72
N ARG A 51 -27.40 -11.87 33.76
CA ARG A 51 -27.92 -11.28 35.01
C ARG A 51 -28.68 -12.29 35.87
N ARG A 52 -29.27 -13.31 35.26
CA ARG A 52 -30.16 -14.28 35.90
C ARG A 52 -29.49 -15.61 36.25
N ILE A 53 -28.35 -15.89 35.63
CA ILE A 53 -27.57 -17.11 35.82
C ILE A 53 -26.15 -16.73 36.29
N PRO A 54 -25.96 -16.39 37.58
CA PRO A 54 -24.71 -15.78 38.07
C PRO A 54 -23.50 -16.70 38.02
N TRP A 55 -23.68 -18.01 37.86
CA TRP A 55 -22.61 -18.99 37.68
C TRP A 55 -22.17 -19.20 36.21
N ARG A 56 -22.76 -18.44 35.29
CA ARG A 56 -22.40 -18.37 33.86
C ARG A 56 -21.91 -16.96 33.48
N PRO A 57 -20.79 -16.49 34.07
CA PRO A 57 -20.26 -15.17 33.79
C PRO A 57 -19.75 -15.01 32.35
N ASP A 58 -19.45 -16.13 31.67
CA ASP A 58 -19.11 -16.21 30.24
C ASP A 58 -20.21 -15.63 29.33
N LEU A 59 -21.46 -15.57 29.78
CA LEU A 59 -22.55 -14.98 29.03
C LEU A 59 -22.40 -13.44 28.85
N TYR A 60 -21.62 -12.78 29.69
CA TYR A 60 -21.31 -11.37 29.47
C TYR A 60 -20.34 -11.20 28.31
N GLU A 61 -19.36 -12.07 28.14
CA GLU A 61 -18.47 -12.08 26.98
C GLU A 61 -19.26 -12.34 25.69
N LEU A 62 -20.13 -13.36 25.69
CA LEU A 62 -21.02 -13.64 24.56
C LEU A 62 -21.89 -12.40 24.20
N ALA A 63 -22.48 -11.76 25.20
CA ALA A 63 -23.23 -10.52 24.96
C ALA A 63 -22.32 -9.44 24.33
N GLY A 64 -21.08 -9.30 24.80
CA GLY A 64 -20.07 -8.39 24.24
C GLY A 64 -19.79 -8.68 22.75
N HIS A 65 -19.57 -9.93 22.38
CA HIS A 65 -19.37 -10.31 20.99
C HIS A 65 -20.56 -9.99 20.08
N TYR A 66 -21.77 -10.26 20.54
CA TYR A 66 -22.97 -9.96 19.76
C TYR A 66 -23.26 -8.45 19.66
N PHE A 67 -22.98 -7.66 20.73
CA PHE A 67 -23.02 -6.19 20.66
C PHE A 67 -21.96 -5.65 19.69
N TYR A 68 -20.75 -6.23 19.67
CA TYR A 68 -19.71 -5.87 18.74
C TYR A 68 -20.14 -6.09 17.27
N HIS A 69 -20.73 -7.24 16.97
CA HIS A 69 -21.28 -7.54 15.65
C HIS A 69 -22.49 -6.69 15.27
N ALA A 70 -23.18 -6.13 16.26
CA ALA A 70 -24.26 -5.16 16.05
C ALA A 70 -23.78 -3.71 15.99
N GLU A 71 -22.45 -3.47 16.03
CA GLU A 71 -21.80 -2.16 16.05
C GLU A 71 -22.19 -1.29 17.27
N GLU A 72 -22.74 -1.93 18.31
CA GLU A 72 -23.14 -1.30 19.57
C GLU A 72 -21.93 -1.26 20.56
N TYR A 73 -20.88 -0.52 20.19
CA TYR A 73 -19.57 -0.55 20.86
C TYR A 73 -19.62 -0.18 22.36
N ALA A 74 -20.45 0.80 22.73
CA ALA A 74 -20.59 1.18 24.13
C ALA A 74 -21.22 0.06 24.99
N GLN A 75 -22.14 -0.71 24.41
CA GLN A 75 -22.78 -1.85 25.08
C GLN A 75 -21.86 -3.06 25.12
N ALA A 76 -21.07 -3.27 24.06
CA ALA A 76 -20.03 -4.29 24.01
C ALA A 76 -18.96 -4.05 25.09
N ASP A 77 -18.44 -2.83 25.19
CA ASP A 77 -17.46 -2.44 26.23
C ASP A 77 -18.00 -2.73 27.64
N ALA A 78 -19.23 -2.30 27.94
CA ALA A 78 -19.85 -2.56 29.23
C ALA A 78 -20.08 -4.05 29.53
N ALA A 79 -20.27 -4.87 28.50
CA ALA A 79 -20.45 -6.31 28.65
C ALA A 79 -19.09 -7.01 28.90
N TYR A 80 -18.05 -6.70 28.13
CA TYR A 80 -16.70 -7.23 28.35
C TYR A 80 -16.14 -6.82 29.73
N GLN A 81 -16.34 -5.58 30.15
CA GLN A 81 -15.96 -5.13 31.49
C GLN A 81 -16.61 -5.99 32.59
N LYS A 82 -17.86 -6.40 32.42
CA LYS A 82 -18.52 -7.30 33.37
C LYS A 82 -18.01 -8.73 33.32
N ALA A 83 -17.60 -9.21 32.17
CA ALA A 83 -16.97 -10.51 32.04
C ALA A 83 -15.61 -10.51 32.76
N GLU A 84 -14.80 -9.48 32.52
CA GLU A 84 -13.48 -9.32 33.17
C GLU A 84 -13.59 -9.24 34.70
N GLN A 85 -14.51 -8.45 35.24
CA GLN A 85 -14.74 -8.36 36.70
C GLN A 85 -15.13 -9.70 37.36
N ARG A 86 -15.38 -10.73 36.59
CA ARG A 86 -15.76 -12.08 37.02
C ARG A 86 -14.78 -13.15 36.60
N ASP A 87 -13.58 -12.74 36.18
CA ASP A 87 -12.54 -13.63 35.65
C ASP A 87 -13.06 -14.58 34.54
N ALA A 88 -13.99 -14.08 33.72
CA ALA A 88 -14.66 -14.84 32.67
C ALA A 88 -14.37 -14.38 31.25
N LEU A 89 -13.33 -13.56 31.08
CA LEU A 89 -12.93 -13.09 29.76
C LEU A 89 -11.92 -14.08 29.15
N SER A 90 -12.27 -14.60 27.96
CA SER A 90 -11.40 -15.50 27.22
C SER A 90 -10.24 -14.75 26.56
N PRO A 91 -9.18 -15.45 26.06
CA PRO A 91 -8.13 -14.82 25.26
C PRO A 91 -8.67 -14.06 24.05
N GLU A 92 -9.68 -14.59 23.37
CA GLU A 92 -10.38 -13.93 22.25
C GLU A 92 -11.24 -12.77 22.71
N GLY A 93 -11.78 -12.84 23.92
CA GLY A 93 -12.54 -11.74 24.55
C GLY A 93 -11.66 -10.50 24.76
N TRP A 94 -10.39 -10.67 25.14
CA TRP A 94 -9.44 -9.57 25.25
C TRP A 94 -9.16 -8.90 23.89
N VAL A 95 -8.99 -9.72 22.84
CA VAL A 95 -8.82 -9.19 21.46
C VAL A 95 -10.03 -8.35 21.07
N ALA A 96 -11.24 -8.93 21.20
CA ALA A 96 -12.46 -8.27 20.78
C ALA A 96 -12.78 -7.02 21.61
N TRP A 97 -12.45 -7.02 22.91
CA TRP A 97 -12.64 -5.84 23.76
C TRP A 97 -11.72 -4.69 23.36
N GLY A 98 -10.44 -4.97 23.06
CA GLY A 98 -9.52 -3.97 22.52
C GLY A 98 -9.97 -3.48 21.14
N ASP A 99 -10.43 -4.38 20.25
CA ASP A 99 -10.97 -4.03 18.93
C ASP A 99 -12.19 -3.07 19.06
N VAL A 100 -13.08 -3.32 20.04
CA VAL A 100 -14.20 -2.42 20.36
C VAL A 100 -13.72 -1.03 20.79
N ALA A 101 -12.71 -0.97 21.66
CA ALA A 101 -12.15 0.31 22.10
C ALA A 101 -11.54 1.09 20.93
N TYR A 102 -10.82 0.40 20.05
CA TYR A 102 -10.21 0.98 18.86
C TYR A 102 -11.26 1.54 17.87
N LEU A 103 -12.29 0.75 17.56
CA LEU A 103 -13.38 1.18 16.68
C LEU A 103 -14.23 2.30 17.26
N ASN A 104 -14.29 2.39 18.60
CA ASN A 104 -14.94 3.51 19.30
C ASN A 104 -14.05 4.77 19.35
N GLY A 105 -12.91 4.80 18.67
CA GLY A 105 -12.00 5.94 18.55
C GLY A 105 -11.05 6.12 19.74
N ASN A 106 -10.92 5.11 20.61
CA ASN A 106 -10.03 5.19 21.78
C ASN A 106 -8.85 4.21 21.62
N ALA A 107 -7.85 4.62 20.80
CA ALA A 107 -6.68 3.81 20.51
C ALA A 107 -5.80 3.55 21.75
N GLU A 108 -5.68 4.51 22.67
CA GLU A 108 -4.92 4.36 23.92
C GLU A 108 -5.52 3.24 24.78
N ARG A 109 -6.83 3.27 24.99
CA ARG A 109 -7.54 2.22 25.73
C ARG A 109 -7.46 0.86 25.03
N ALA A 110 -7.49 0.83 23.70
CA ALA A 110 -7.31 -0.40 22.93
C ALA A 110 -5.96 -1.05 23.24
N SER A 111 -4.89 -0.24 23.23
CA SER A 111 -3.54 -0.68 23.63
C SER A 111 -3.52 -1.29 25.03
N GLU A 112 -4.01 -0.56 26.00
CA GLU A 112 -4.07 -1.02 27.39
C GLU A 112 -4.80 -2.36 27.53
N LEU A 113 -5.91 -2.54 26.81
CA LEU A 113 -6.70 -3.76 26.84
C LEU A 113 -5.97 -4.93 26.17
N TRP A 114 -5.32 -4.70 25.03
CA TRP A 114 -4.53 -5.74 24.36
C TRP A 114 -3.29 -6.11 25.17
N GLU A 115 -2.60 -5.17 25.80
CA GLU A 115 -1.47 -5.44 26.70
C GLU A 115 -1.90 -6.24 27.92
N ARG A 116 -3.02 -5.88 28.56
CA ARG A 116 -3.60 -6.67 29.68
C ARG A 116 -3.99 -8.07 29.23
N GLY A 117 -4.49 -8.20 28.01
CA GLY A 117 -4.80 -9.50 27.40
C GLY A 117 -3.55 -10.39 27.26
N LEU A 118 -2.37 -9.81 27.02
CA LEU A 118 -1.11 -10.56 26.97
C LEU A 118 -0.65 -11.05 28.37
N GLU A 119 -1.08 -10.38 29.44
CA GLU A 119 -0.80 -10.79 30.83
C GLU A 119 -1.76 -11.90 31.30
N ALA A 120 -2.87 -12.12 30.59
CA ALA A 120 -3.85 -13.14 30.92
C ALA A 120 -3.30 -14.57 30.69
N PRO A 121 -3.83 -15.59 31.40
CA PRO A 121 -3.44 -16.98 31.14
C PRO A 121 -3.72 -17.40 29.70
N ASN A 122 -2.71 -17.96 29.01
CA ASN A 122 -2.78 -18.41 27.62
C ASN A 122 -3.27 -17.31 26.64
N PRO A 123 -2.53 -16.20 26.51
CA PRO A 123 -2.95 -15.06 25.69
C PRO A 123 -3.17 -15.45 24.23
N SER A 124 -4.14 -14.80 23.57
CA SER A 124 -4.33 -14.96 22.13
C SER A 124 -3.17 -14.36 21.38
N ALA A 125 -2.58 -15.10 20.43
CA ALA A 125 -1.49 -14.60 19.61
C ALA A 125 -1.92 -13.42 18.72
N LYS A 126 -3.21 -13.26 18.45
CA LYS A 126 -3.77 -12.11 17.72
C LYS A 126 -3.51 -10.78 18.42
N LEU A 127 -3.29 -10.77 19.74
CA LEU A 127 -2.93 -9.58 20.50
C LEU A 127 -1.60 -8.99 20.02
N TYR A 128 -0.62 -9.85 19.70
CA TYR A 128 0.66 -9.42 19.15
C TYR A 128 0.49 -8.70 17.81
N SER A 129 -0.34 -9.21 16.92
CA SER A 129 -0.58 -8.55 15.62
C SER A 129 -1.34 -7.22 15.78
N ARG A 130 -2.26 -7.10 16.74
CA ARG A 130 -2.98 -5.86 17.03
C ARG A 130 -2.04 -4.77 17.56
N LEU A 131 -1.21 -5.14 18.54
CA LEU A 131 -0.21 -4.23 19.11
C LEU A 131 0.85 -3.84 18.09
N ALA A 132 1.31 -4.78 17.28
CA ALA A 132 2.24 -4.49 16.18
C ALA A 132 1.67 -3.44 15.21
N GLU A 133 0.43 -3.63 14.76
CA GLU A 133 -0.21 -2.70 13.85
C GLU A 133 -0.40 -1.30 14.47
N MET A 134 -0.81 -1.25 15.72
CA MET A 134 -0.98 0.02 16.41
C MET A 134 0.35 0.76 16.61
N HIS A 135 1.41 0.06 17.05
CA HIS A 135 2.74 0.67 17.17
C HIS A 135 3.30 1.12 15.83
N ARG A 136 3.01 0.37 14.74
CA ARG A 136 3.35 0.77 13.37
C ARG A 136 2.68 2.10 12.99
N GLN A 137 1.37 2.23 13.24
CA GLN A 137 0.61 3.46 12.97
C GLN A 137 1.12 4.65 13.76
N ASN A 138 1.61 4.41 14.98
CA ASN A 138 2.22 5.44 15.82
C ASN A 138 3.69 5.76 15.46
N GLY A 139 4.26 5.13 14.42
CA GLY A 139 5.66 5.31 14.03
C GLY A 139 6.67 4.61 14.98
N GLU A 140 6.21 3.79 15.90
CA GLU A 140 7.03 3.04 16.84
C GLU A 140 7.50 1.71 16.25
N TYR A 141 8.19 1.78 15.11
CA TYR A 141 8.50 0.62 14.26
C TYR A 141 9.30 -0.48 14.96
N ALA A 142 10.19 -0.14 15.89
CA ALA A 142 10.95 -1.13 16.66
C ALA A 142 10.04 -1.96 17.56
N LYS A 143 9.09 -1.33 18.26
CA LYS A 143 8.11 -2.05 19.09
C LYS A 143 7.17 -2.89 18.22
N ALA A 144 6.74 -2.33 17.08
CA ALA A 144 5.92 -3.08 16.12
C ALA A 144 6.63 -4.35 15.64
N ALA A 145 7.92 -4.27 15.34
CA ALA A 145 8.74 -5.43 14.96
C ALA A 145 8.85 -6.46 16.10
N ASP A 146 9.05 -6.02 17.36
CA ASP A 146 9.12 -6.92 18.51
C ASP A 146 7.83 -7.70 18.73
N PHE A 147 6.67 -7.06 18.59
CA PHE A 147 5.39 -7.74 18.68
C PHE A 147 5.16 -8.68 17.51
N LEU A 148 5.50 -8.26 16.29
CA LEU A 148 5.32 -9.09 15.10
C LEU A 148 6.26 -10.31 15.10
N ARG A 149 7.48 -10.16 15.64
CA ARG A 149 8.42 -11.29 15.85
C ARG A 149 7.79 -12.36 16.72
N ARG A 150 7.17 -12.01 17.83
CA ARG A 150 6.46 -12.96 18.71
C ARG A 150 5.24 -13.59 18.02
N TYR A 151 4.56 -12.86 17.17
CA TYR A 151 3.45 -13.39 16.38
C TYR A 151 3.92 -14.47 15.40
N VAL A 152 4.98 -14.22 14.63
CA VAL A 152 5.48 -15.16 13.63
C VAL A 152 6.21 -16.38 14.23
N GLU A 153 6.64 -16.30 15.49
CA GLU A 153 7.11 -17.48 16.26
C GLU A 153 5.99 -18.50 16.49
N ILE A 154 4.74 -18.05 16.60
CA ILE A 154 3.55 -18.88 16.80
C ILE A 154 2.96 -19.28 15.45
N PHE A 155 2.80 -18.33 14.54
CA PHE A 155 2.28 -18.53 13.18
C PHE A 155 3.43 -18.52 12.16
N THR A 156 4.19 -19.60 12.15
CA THR A 156 5.45 -19.72 11.40
C THR A 156 5.28 -19.62 9.89
N GLU A 157 4.10 -19.92 9.35
CA GLU A 157 3.80 -19.96 7.91
C GLU A 157 2.93 -18.77 7.45
N ASP A 158 2.78 -17.74 8.27
CA ASP A 158 2.06 -16.51 7.89
C ASP A 158 2.99 -15.61 7.05
N ALA A 159 2.98 -15.80 5.72
CA ALA A 159 3.83 -15.07 4.80
C ALA A 159 3.60 -13.54 4.85
N PRO A 160 2.36 -13.02 4.89
CA PRO A 160 2.11 -11.58 5.07
C PRO A 160 2.71 -11.01 6.36
N ALA A 161 2.60 -11.72 7.47
CA ALA A 161 3.14 -11.25 8.74
C ALA A 161 4.68 -11.22 8.72
N ARG A 162 5.32 -12.24 8.15
CA ARG A 162 6.78 -12.28 7.96
C ARG A 162 7.27 -11.18 7.03
N TYR A 163 6.57 -10.93 5.93
CA TYR A 163 6.89 -9.85 5.04
C TYR A 163 6.84 -8.49 5.75
N ARG A 164 5.78 -8.22 6.53
CA ARG A 164 5.66 -7.01 7.34
C ARG A 164 6.76 -6.88 8.38
N LEU A 165 7.11 -7.99 9.06
CA LEU A 165 8.25 -8.02 10.00
C LEU A 165 9.55 -7.64 9.28
N GLY A 166 9.81 -8.25 8.13
CA GLY A 166 10.97 -7.94 7.30
C GLY A 166 11.04 -6.45 6.92
N LEU A 167 9.92 -5.86 6.50
CA LEU A 167 9.85 -4.42 6.21
C LEU A 167 10.25 -3.56 7.42
N LEU A 168 9.67 -3.81 8.59
CA LEU A 168 9.96 -3.06 9.81
C LEU A 168 11.43 -3.19 10.24
N LEU A 169 11.99 -4.38 10.12
CA LEU A 169 13.38 -4.68 10.48
C LEU A 169 14.41 -4.02 9.56
N THR A 170 14.04 -3.58 8.34
CA THR A 170 14.96 -2.81 7.46
C THR A 170 15.50 -1.56 8.16
N LEU A 171 14.72 -1.00 9.08
CA LEU A 171 15.09 0.22 9.81
C LEU A 171 16.12 -0.02 10.92
N SER A 172 16.22 -1.23 11.50
CA SER A 172 17.04 -1.52 12.67
C SER A 172 17.99 -2.70 12.48
N GLU A 173 17.52 -3.79 11.87
CA GLU A 173 18.18 -5.10 11.82
C GLU A 173 18.22 -5.65 10.37
N PRO A 174 19.02 -5.04 9.47
CA PRO A 174 19.02 -5.35 8.02
C PRO A 174 19.23 -6.83 7.68
N ASN A 175 20.06 -7.55 8.44
CA ASN A 175 20.33 -8.96 8.20
C ASN A 175 19.12 -9.84 8.52
N GLU A 176 18.45 -9.56 9.64
CA GLU A 176 17.23 -10.27 10.02
C GLU A 176 16.08 -9.91 9.07
N ALA A 177 15.98 -8.62 8.69
CA ALA A 177 15.04 -8.16 7.67
C ALA A 177 15.11 -9.01 6.40
N LEU A 178 16.32 -9.20 5.86
CA LEU A 178 16.52 -9.99 4.65
C LEU A 178 16.09 -11.44 4.85
N SER A 179 16.36 -12.03 6.02
CA SER A 179 15.97 -13.42 6.32
C SER A 179 14.45 -13.58 6.34
N GLU A 180 13.73 -12.65 6.97
CA GLU A 180 12.26 -12.68 7.04
C GLU A 180 11.61 -12.43 5.67
N LEU A 181 12.15 -11.48 4.88
CA LEU A 181 11.67 -11.20 3.51
C LEU A 181 11.86 -12.40 2.59
N LEU A 182 13.02 -13.06 2.62
CA LEU A 182 13.29 -14.26 1.83
C LEU A 182 12.40 -15.42 2.24
N TYR A 183 12.12 -15.58 3.53
CA TYR A 183 11.24 -16.64 4.00
C TYR A 183 9.78 -16.35 3.61
N ALA A 184 9.31 -15.11 3.70
CA ALA A 184 7.99 -14.72 3.22
C ALA A 184 7.81 -15.01 1.72
N SER A 185 8.82 -14.70 0.90
CA SER A 185 8.85 -14.97 -0.55
C SER A 185 8.85 -16.48 -0.88
N GLN A 186 9.49 -17.30 -0.03
CA GLN A 186 9.43 -18.78 -0.17
C GLN A 186 8.04 -19.33 0.15
N LEU A 187 7.34 -18.74 1.12
CA LEU A 187 5.98 -19.15 1.50
C LEU A 187 4.95 -18.67 0.47
N ASP A 188 5.12 -17.47 -0.07
CA ASP A 188 4.23 -16.88 -1.05
C ASP A 188 5.03 -16.09 -2.10
N PRO A 189 5.12 -16.60 -3.35
CA PRO A 189 5.87 -15.97 -4.44
C PRO A 189 5.39 -14.56 -4.82
N GLN A 190 4.19 -14.13 -4.41
CA GLN A 190 3.75 -12.75 -4.66
C GLN A 190 4.68 -11.70 -4.05
N PHE A 191 5.40 -12.05 -2.97
CA PHE A 191 6.36 -11.16 -2.31
C PHE A 191 7.76 -11.14 -2.97
N ASP A 192 7.98 -11.96 -4.01
CA ASP A 192 9.32 -12.10 -4.62
C ASP A 192 9.83 -10.81 -5.26
N PRO A 193 9.08 -10.07 -6.09
CA PRO A 193 9.55 -8.82 -6.69
C PRO A 193 9.98 -7.78 -5.65
N ALA A 194 9.15 -7.59 -4.61
CA ALA A 194 9.42 -6.69 -3.51
C ALA A 194 10.66 -7.10 -2.71
N THR A 195 10.77 -8.39 -2.41
CA THR A 195 11.92 -8.97 -1.71
C THR A 195 13.22 -8.75 -2.49
N GLN A 196 13.23 -8.92 -3.81
CA GLN A 196 14.42 -8.70 -4.64
C GLN A 196 14.86 -7.22 -4.64
N THR A 197 13.89 -6.29 -4.72
CA THR A 197 14.16 -4.85 -4.64
C THR A 197 14.82 -4.49 -3.29
N LEU A 198 14.22 -4.94 -2.18
CA LEU A 198 14.75 -4.66 -0.84
C LEU A 198 16.08 -5.38 -0.58
N ARG A 199 16.25 -6.61 -1.07
CA ARG A 199 17.55 -7.32 -1.02
C ARG A 199 18.63 -6.52 -1.69
N THR A 200 18.36 -5.94 -2.86
CA THR A 200 19.31 -5.10 -3.58
C THR A 200 19.65 -3.85 -2.76
N ALA A 201 18.65 -3.15 -2.22
CA ALA A 201 18.85 -1.97 -1.37
C ALA A 201 19.66 -2.30 -0.10
N LEU A 202 19.32 -3.39 0.60
CA LEU A 202 20.04 -3.83 1.80
C LEU A 202 21.49 -4.19 1.50
N ASN A 203 21.76 -4.91 0.40
CA ASN A 203 23.11 -5.25 -0.02
C ASN A 203 23.93 -4.00 -0.40
N LEU A 204 23.35 -3.07 -1.16
CA LEU A 204 23.99 -1.80 -1.51
C LEU A 204 24.25 -0.96 -0.25
N SER A 205 23.32 -0.90 0.70
CA SER A 205 23.52 -0.18 1.95
C SER A 205 24.70 -0.71 2.75
N ALA A 206 24.95 -2.01 2.72
CA ALA A 206 26.08 -2.64 3.42
C ALA A 206 27.44 -2.24 2.85
N LEU A 207 27.52 -1.74 1.61
CA LEU A 207 28.75 -1.27 0.98
C LEU A 207 29.15 0.14 1.43
N SER A 208 28.23 0.95 1.93
CA SER A 208 28.56 2.28 2.44
C SER A 208 29.16 2.22 3.85
N GLU A 209 30.20 3.00 4.08
CA GLU A 209 30.80 3.19 5.42
C GLU A 209 29.99 4.16 6.27
N SER A 210 29.28 5.11 5.65
CA SER A 210 28.46 6.11 6.34
C SER A 210 27.15 5.54 6.84
N PRO A 211 26.86 5.57 8.15
CA PRO A 211 25.58 5.14 8.69
C PRO A 211 24.38 5.94 8.14
N SER A 212 24.58 7.23 7.84
CA SER A 212 23.56 8.08 7.23
C SER A 212 23.24 7.64 5.81
N GLU A 213 24.28 7.41 4.97
CA GLU A 213 24.08 6.91 3.59
C GLU A 213 23.40 5.54 3.56
N ARG A 214 23.75 4.63 4.49
CA ARG A 214 23.05 3.34 4.60
C ARG A 214 21.54 3.53 4.73
N LYS A 215 21.12 4.47 5.57
CA LYS A 215 19.70 4.77 5.76
C LYS A 215 19.07 5.40 4.52
N VAL A 216 19.79 6.25 3.80
CA VAL A 216 19.32 6.80 2.51
C VAL A 216 19.09 5.68 1.50
N VAL A 217 20.02 4.74 1.35
CA VAL A 217 19.89 3.62 0.41
C VAL A 217 18.70 2.72 0.76
N ILE A 218 18.52 2.40 2.07
CA ILE A 218 17.38 1.61 2.54
C ILE A 218 16.07 2.37 2.28
N GLY A 219 16.00 3.66 2.63
CA GLY A 219 14.81 4.49 2.41
C GLY A 219 14.42 4.57 0.93
N ARG A 220 15.39 4.69 0.02
CA ARG A 220 15.16 4.64 -1.42
C ARG A 220 14.56 3.29 -1.86
N GLY A 221 15.07 2.18 -1.33
CA GLY A 221 14.52 0.84 -1.59
C GLY A 221 13.08 0.71 -1.12
N LEU A 222 12.76 1.25 0.06
CA LEU A 222 11.39 1.29 0.59
C LEU A 222 10.48 2.19 -0.25
N GLY A 223 10.97 3.35 -0.70
CA GLY A 223 10.23 4.24 -1.61
C GLY A 223 9.90 3.61 -2.96
N LEU A 224 10.81 2.79 -3.53
CA LEU A 224 10.54 2.00 -4.74
C LEU A 224 9.41 0.96 -4.54
N MET A 225 9.15 0.58 -3.29
CA MET A 225 8.06 -0.32 -2.92
C MET A 225 6.80 0.43 -2.47
N GLU A 226 6.78 1.76 -2.63
CA GLU A 226 5.71 2.65 -2.16
C GLU A 226 5.48 2.62 -0.64
N GLU A 227 6.43 2.08 0.12
CA GLU A 227 6.41 2.05 1.60
C GLU A 227 6.89 3.38 2.17
N TRP A 228 6.19 4.46 1.82
CA TRP A 228 6.64 5.85 2.04
C TRP A 228 6.79 6.22 3.52
N GLU A 229 5.95 5.68 4.40
CA GLU A 229 6.08 5.91 5.85
C GLU A 229 7.37 5.34 6.42
N LEU A 230 7.75 4.13 6.00
CA LEU A 230 9.01 3.50 6.40
C LEU A 230 10.21 4.18 5.72
N ALA A 231 10.05 4.60 4.46
CA ALA A 231 11.06 5.37 3.73
C ALA A 231 11.34 6.70 4.46
N ARG A 232 10.30 7.44 4.85
CA ARG A 232 10.40 8.67 5.64
C ARG A 232 11.16 8.43 6.94
N ALA A 233 10.79 7.39 7.70
CA ALA A 233 11.49 7.04 8.94
C ALA A 233 12.98 6.72 8.72
N ALA A 234 13.33 6.06 7.60
CA ALA A 234 14.72 5.81 7.24
C ALA A 234 15.47 7.11 6.93
N PHE A 235 14.86 8.04 6.18
CA PHE A 235 15.47 9.33 5.85
C PHE A 235 15.59 10.24 7.08
N GLU A 236 14.59 10.27 7.97
CA GLU A 236 14.71 10.96 9.28
C GLU A 236 15.86 10.40 10.11
N ALA A 237 16.02 9.07 10.12
CA ALA A 237 17.15 8.46 10.80
C ALA A 237 18.49 8.85 10.14
N ALA A 238 18.54 8.96 8.81
CA ALA A 238 19.72 9.42 8.07
C ALA A 238 20.09 10.85 8.46
N VAL A 239 19.12 11.76 8.52
CA VAL A 239 19.30 13.16 8.94
C VAL A 239 19.75 13.26 10.40
N ARG A 240 19.19 12.43 11.30
CA ARG A 240 19.62 12.37 12.70
C ARG A 240 21.07 11.88 12.85
N LEU A 241 21.52 10.97 12.00
CA LEU A 241 22.90 10.44 11.99
C LEU A 241 23.90 11.43 11.42
N ASP A 242 23.50 12.17 10.39
CA ASP A 242 24.30 13.24 9.77
C ASP A 242 23.40 14.36 9.26
N GLY A 243 23.26 15.43 10.04
CA GLY A 243 22.48 16.62 9.69
C GLY A 243 23.05 17.43 8.50
N ASN A 244 24.25 17.11 8.02
CA ASN A 244 24.84 17.73 6.84
C ASN A 244 24.71 16.87 5.57
N ASN A 245 24.09 15.71 5.64
CA ASN A 245 23.80 14.90 4.46
C ASN A 245 22.67 15.53 3.64
N ALA A 246 23.04 16.25 2.59
CA ALA A 246 22.09 16.94 1.71
C ALA A 246 21.10 15.97 1.03
N GLU A 247 21.56 14.78 0.62
CA GLU A 247 20.69 13.81 -0.03
C GLU A 247 19.66 13.22 0.96
N ALA A 248 20.04 13.02 2.21
CA ALA A 248 19.10 12.58 3.25
C ALA A 248 17.95 13.58 3.43
N TRP A 249 18.26 14.89 3.47
CA TRP A 249 17.24 15.95 3.52
C TRP A 249 16.36 15.98 2.26
N ALA A 250 16.96 15.81 1.09
CA ALA A 250 16.20 15.83 -0.16
C ALA A 250 15.25 14.65 -0.29
N TRP A 251 15.70 13.43 0.07
CA TRP A 251 14.86 12.24 0.08
C TRP A 251 13.79 12.28 1.18
N LEU A 252 14.09 12.93 2.33
CA LEU A 252 13.06 13.17 3.35
C LEU A 252 11.94 14.04 2.78
N GLY A 253 12.29 15.16 2.11
CA GLY A 253 11.30 16.00 1.45
C GLY A 253 10.54 15.28 0.34
N GLU A 254 11.15 14.32 -0.35
CA GLU A 254 10.44 13.47 -1.32
C GLU A 254 9.42 12.57 -0.62
N ALA A 255 9.82 11.86 0.43
CA ALA A 255 8.93 10.95 1.16
C ALA A 255 7.73 11.68 1.79
N GLU A 256 7.94 12.92 2.28
CA GLU A 256 6.86 13.73 2.87
C GLU A 256 5.79 14.15 1.87
N GLN A 257 6.11 14.24 0.59
CA GLN A 257 5.08 14.49 -0.45
C GLN A 257 4.13 13.32 -0.66
N HIS A 258 4.52 12.12 -0.25
CA HIS A 258 3.71 10.91 -0.32
C HIS A 258 3.01 10.59 1.00
N THR A 259 3.45 11.22 2.09
CA THR A 259 2.81 11.16 3.40
C THR A 259 2.18 12.54 3.67
N ALA A 260 1.07 12.67 4.32
CA ALA A 260 0.33 13.94 4.46
C ALA A 260 1.08 15.06 5.25
N GLU A 261 2.40 15.08 5.22
CA GLU A 261 3.27 16.02 5.92
C GLU A 261 3.56 17.26 5.04
N SER A 262 3.66 18.43 5.66
CA SER A 262 3.70 19.72 4.95
C SER A 262 5.09 20.37 4.87
N GLU A 263 6.15 19.72 5.34
CA GLU A 263 7.50 20.33 5.45
C GLU A 263 8.43 20.00 4.26
N ALA A 264 7.94 19.24 3.28
CA ALA A 264 8.71 18.77 2.13
C ALA A 264 9.57 19.86 1.46
N PHE A 265 8.97 21.02 1.18
CA PHE A 265 9.71 22.11 0.55
C PHE A 265 10.82 22.68 1.45
N THR A 266 10.58 22.79 2.75
CA THR A 266 11.58 23.28 3.71
C THR A 266 12.80 22.34 3.76
N HIS A 267 12.57 21.03 3.73
CA HIS A 267 13.64 20.04 3.71
C HIS A 267 14.41 20.04 2.39
N LEU A 268 13.73 20.24 1.25
CA LEU A 268 14.37 20.38 -0.04
C LEU A 268 15.21 21.68 -0.14
N GLU A 269 14.75 22.80 0.44
CA GLU A 269 15.55 24.02 0.56
C GLU A 269 16.79 23.78 1.42
N ARG A 270 16.63 23.09 2.57
CA ARG A 270 17.76 22.73 3.42
C ARG A 270 18.78 21.87 2.70
N ALA A 271 18.33 20.91 1.91
CA ALA A 271 19.19 20.06 1.07
C ALA A 271 19.99 20.90 0.07
N LEU A 272 19.32 21.86 -0.59
CA LEU A 272 19.95 22.75 -1.54
C LEU A 272 21.01 23.66 -0.90
N ASP A 273 20.73 24.22 0.29
CA ASP A 273 21.69 25.03 1.04
C ASP A 273 22.94 24.24 1.40
N LEU A 274 22.79 22.94 1.74
CA LEU A 274 23.90 22.07 2.09
C LEU A 274 24.75 21.66 0.90
N ASN A 275 24.11 21.35 -0.24
CA ASN A 275 24.82 20.97 -1.46
C ASN A 275 24.06 21.43 -2.72
N PRO A 276 24.31 22.68 -3.18
CA PRO A 276 23.65 23.22 -4.39
C PRO A 276 24.09 22.54 -5.70
N ASN A 277 25.16 21.73 -5.65
CA ASN A 277 25.72 21.03 -6.79
C ASN A 277 25.43 19.52 -6.76
N SER A 278 24.54 19.04 -5.92
CA SER A 278 24.06 17.66 -5.98
C SER A 278 23.00 17.50 -7.07
N PRO A 279 23.21 16.66 -8.09
CA PRO A 279 22.21 16.38 -9.12
C PRO A 279 20.97 15.71 -8.51
N VAL A 280 21.11 14.89 -7.49
CA VAL A 280 20.02 14.25 -6.77
C VAL A 280 19.13 15.29 -6.08
N VAL A 281 19.74 16.25 -5.37
CA VAL A 281 18.99 17.35 -4.72
C VAL A 281 18.24 18.17 -5.76
N ARG A 282 18.88 18.52 -6.87
CA ARG A 282 18.25 19.25 -7.97
C ARG A 282 17.12 18.46 -8.61
N GLY A 283 17.33 17.18 -8.86
CA GLY A 283 16.30 16.30 -9.41
C GLY A 283 15.07 16.18 -8.52
N LEU A 284 15.25 15.93 -7.22
CA LEU A 284 14.14 15.83 -6.27
C LEU A 284 13.37 17.15 -6.10
N ARG A 285 14.07 18.29 -6.14
CA ARG A 285 13.41 19.61 -6.21
C ARG A 285 12.63 19.79 -7.52
N GLY A 286 13.19 19.33 -8.63
CA GLY A 286 12.48 19.32 -9.92
C GLY A 286 11.18 18.54 -9.85
N LEU A 287 11.20 17.31 -9.27
CA LEU A 287 10.02 16.49 -9.04
C LEU A 287 8.99 17.18 -8.12
N TYR A 288 9.45 17.86 -7.07
CA TYR A 288 8.57 18.66 -6.22
C TYR A 288 7.83 19.73 -7.04
N PHE A 289 8.56 20.55 -7.82
CA PHE A 289 7.96 21.60 -8.63
C PHE A 289 7.03 21.05 -9.72
N GLN A 290 7.35 19.90 -10.27
CA GLN A 290 6.49 19.18 -11.22
C GLN A 290 5.13 18.83 -10.57
N ARG A 291 5.13 18.25 -9.37
CA ARG A 291 3.90 17.85 -8.66
C ARG A 291 3.03 19.05 -8.25
N VAL A 292 3.64 20.16 -7.87
CA VAL A 292 2.88 21.40 -7.55
C VAL A 292 2.50 22.21 -8.78
N GLY A 293 2.78 21.71 -9.99
CA GLY A 293 2.41 22.34 -11.26
C GLY A 293 3.27 23.53 -11.65
N ASN A 294 4.40 23.77 -10.99
CA ASN A 294 5.34 24.81 -11.37
C ASN A 294 6.36 24.28 -12.39
N HIS A 295 5.86 23.97 -13.59
CA HIS A 295 6.64 23.35 -14.67
C HIS A 295 7.87 24.18 -15.06
N TYR A 296 7.78 25.52 -15.01
CA TYR A 296 8.92 26.37 -15.33
C TYR A 296 10.07 26.20 -14.33
N GLN A 297 9.77 26.15 -13.04
CA GLN A 297 10.79 25.93 -12.02
C GLN A 297 11.35 24.51 -12.08
N ALA A 298 10.51 23.52 -12.40
CA ALA A 298 10.95 22.14 -12.62
C ALA A 298 11.99 22.04 -13.74
N VAL A 299 11.75 22.72 -14.88
CA VAL A 299 12.73 22.81 -15.98
C VAL A 299 14.07 23.36 -15.49
N ILE A 300 14.08 24.44 -14.70
CA ILE A 300 15.33 25.05 -14.19
C ILE A 300 16.11 24.06 -13.35
N GLU A 301 15.44 23.34 -12.46
CA GLU A 301 16.09 22.35 -11.59
C GLU A 301 16.63 21.16 -12.39
N PHE A 302 15.84 20.60 -13.31
CA PHE A 302 16.29 19.49 -14.16
C PHE A 302 17.42 19.90 -15.12
N GLN A 303 17.38 21.12 -15.68
CA GLN A 303 18.50 21.65 -16.48
C GLN A 303 19.78 21.81 -15.65
N THR A 304 19.63 22.16 -14.37
CA THR A 304 20.79 22.25 -13.48
C THR A 304 21.33 20.85 -13.17
N ALA A 305 20.47 19.86 -12.91
CA ALA A 305 20.86 18.47 -12.74
C ALA A 305 21.56 17.92 -14.01
N ALA A 306 21.02 18.19 -15.20
CA ALA A 306 21.62 17.79 -16.47
C ALA A 306 23.01 18.41 -16.70
N LYS A 307 23.26 19.65 -16.26
CA LYS A 307 24.60 20.25 -16.33
C LYS A 307 25.61 19.57 -15.40
N LEU A 308 25.13 19.01 -14.27
CA LEU A 308 25.98 18.30 -13.30
C LEU A 308 26.23 16.85 -13.73
N GLU A 309 25.26 16.24 -14.39
CA GLU A 309 25.35 14.88 -14.93
C GLU A 309 24.94 14.84 -16.41
N PRO A 310 25.76 15.34 -17.33
CA PRO A 310 25.39 15.47 -18.75
C PRO A 310 25.18 14.13 -19.46
N GLU A 311 25.71 13.05 -18.94
CA GLU A 311 25.59 11.70 -19.50
C GLU A 311 24.32 10.96 -18.99
N ASN A 312 23.51 11.57 -18.13
CA ASN A 312 22.31 10.96 -17.60
C ASN A 312 21.07 11.34 -18.44
N PRO A 313 20.52 10.41 -19.25
CA PRO A 313 19.40 10.72 -20.16
C PRO A 313 18.11 11.09 -19.40
N ALA A 314 17.93 10.64 -18.16
CA ALA A 314 16.71 10.89 -17.38
C ALA A 314 16.44 12.39 -17.19
N TRP A 315 17.49 13.21 -17.02
CA TRP A 315 17.31 14.65 -16.87
C TRP A 315 16.73 15.30 -18.13
N TYR A 316 17.17 14.87 -19.31
CA TYR A 316 16.68 15.39 -20.58
C TYR A 316 15.26 14.91 -20.89
N VAL A 317 14.91 13.68 -20.49
CA VAL A 317 13.53 13.19 -20.54
C VAL A 317 12.64 14.07 -19.67
N SER A 318 13.02 14.30 -18.40
CA SER A 318 12.23 15.16 -17.48
C SER A 318 12.10 16.60 -18.01
N ILE A 319 13.15 17.18 -18.61
CA ILE A 319 13.09 18.48 -19.25
C ILE A 319 12.09 18.46 -20.42
N GLY A 320 12.10 17.40 -21.24
CA GLY A 320 11.16 17.22 -22.34
C GLY A 320 9.71 17.14 -21.89
N GLU A 321 9.44 16.39 -20.83
CA GLU A 321 8.12 16.28 -20.22
C GLU A 321 7.61 17.64 -19.74
N GLU A 322 8.45 18.41 -19.06
CA GLU A 322 8.05 19.71 -18.52
C GLU A 322 7.81 20.74 -19.63
N PHE A 323 8.66 20.79 -20.68
CA PHE A 323 8.41 21.64 -21.84
C PHE A 323 7.13 21.22 -22.58
N SER A 324 6.83 19.93 -22.66
CA SER A 324 5.57 19.44 -23.25
C SER A 324 4.35 19.97 -22.47
N LYS A 325 4.39 19.93 -21.15
CA LYS A 325 3.33 20.50 -20.28
C LYS A 325 3.20 22.02 -20.41
N LEU A 326 4.31 22.70 -20.66
CA LEU A 326 4.33 24.15 -20.94
C LEU A 326 3.85 24.50 -22.38
N GLY A 327 3.64 23.48 -23.23
CA GLY A 327 3.24 23.65 -24.62
C GLY A 327 4.39 24.04 -25.58
N ASP A 328 5.64 24.06 -25.10
CA ASP A 328 6.81 24.30 -25.94
C ASP A 328 7.30 23.00 -26.57
N LEU A 329 6.56 22.54 -27.61
CA LEU A 329 6.82 21.27 -28.28
C LEU A 329 8.18 21.25 -29.01
N ILE A 330 8.76 22.41 -29.34
CA ILE A 330 10.07 22.48 -30.00
C ILE A 330 11.18 22.14 -28.98
N LEU A 331 11.16 22.80 -27.83
CA LEU A 331 12.14 22.52 -26.77
C LEU A 331 11.94 21.11 -26.18
N ALA A 332 10.69 20.64 -26.08
CA ALA A 332 10.41 19.27 -25.67
C ALA A 332 11.04 18.26 -26.62
N LEU A 333 10.83 18.40 -27.93
CA LEU A 333 11.42 17.53 -28.95
C LEU A 333 12.96 17.51 -28.87
N GLN A 334 13.58 18.70 -28.76
CA GLN A 334 15.03 18.82 -28.63
C GLN A 334 15.57 18.10 -27.40
N ALA A 335 14.86 18.20 -26.27
CA ALA A 335 15.25 17.54 -25.03
C ALA A 335 15.18 16.01 -25.15
N TYR A 336 14.07 15.46 -25.69
CA TYR A 336 13.96 14.02 -25.93
C TYR A 336 15.00 13.50 -26.95
N GLN A 337 15.27 14.25 -28.03
CA GLN A 337 16.33 13.89 -28.97
C GLN A 337 17.70 13.92 -28.33
N HIS A 338 17.94 14.85 -27.40
CA HIS A 338 19.19 14.90 -26.67
C HIS A 338 19.34 13.67 -25.76
N ALA A 339 18.28 13.22 -25.08
CA ALA A 339 18.29 12.00 -24.28
C ALA A 339 18.75 10.79 -25.11
N THR A 340 18.23 10.61 -26.34
CA THR A 340 18.64 9.51 -27.22
C THR A 340 20.07 9.66 -27.76
N THR A 341 20.58 10.87 -27.83
CA THR A 341 21.98 11.13 -28.24
C THR A 341 22.95 10.77 -27.11
N VAL A 342 22.58 11.08 -25.88
CA VAL A 342 23.39 10.78 -24.68
C VAL A 342 23.41 9.27 -24.40
N ALA A 343 22.28 8.60 -24.57
CA ALA A 343 22.15 7.17 -24.31
C ALA A 343 21.54 6.42 -25.52
N PRO A 344 22.31 6.22 -26.60
CA PRO A 344 21.80 5.60 -27.84
C PRO A 344 21.38 4.14 -27.67
N GLU A 345 21.88 3.43 -26.65
CA GLU A 345 21.53 2.04 -26.33
C GLU A 345 20.38 1.94 -25.33
N ASP A 346 19.82 3.07 -24.88
CA ASP A 346 18.67 3.08 -23.97
C ASP A 346 17.35 3.06 -24.75
N ALA A 347 16.74 1.88 -24.86
CA ALA A 347 15.46 1.68 -25.54
C ALA A 347 14.34 2.55 -24.96
N GLN A 348 14.38 2.86 -23.67
CA GLN A 348 13.38 3.68 -23.01
C GLN A 348 13.40 5.13 -23.51
N SER A 349 14.58 5.74 -23.65
CA SER A 349 14.72 7.10 -24.20
C SER A 349 14.17 7.18 -25.62
N TRP A 350 14.44 6.21 -26.47
CA TRP A 350 13.90 6.12 -27.83
C TRP A 350 12.38 5.98 -27.84
N ARG A 351 11.83 5.10 -26.98
CA ARG A 351 10.39 4.91 -26.85
C ARG A 351 9.70 6.18 -26.36
N LEU A 352 10.27 6.90 -25.38
CA LEU A 352 9.71 8.15 -24.86
C LEU A 352 9.73 9.28 -25.93
N LEU A 353 10.78 9.37 -26.75
CA LEU A 353 10.80 10.27 -27.91
C LEU A 353 9.66 9.97 -28.89
N ALA A 354 9.48 8.67 -29.22
CA ALA A 354 8.41 8.24 -30.12
C ALA A 354 7.02 8.55 -29.54
N ASN A 355 6.80 8.26 -28.26
CA ASN A 355 5.56 8.55 -27.56
C ASN A 355 5.26 10.06 -27.53
N PHE A 356 6.28 10.91 -27.29
CA PHE A 356 6.12 12.36 -27.36
C PHE A 356 5.62 12.79 -28.75
N CYS A 357 6.26 12.28 -29.82
CA CYS A 357 5.85 12.58 -31.20
C CYS A 357 4.37 12.14 -31.47
N ALA A 358 4.01 10.94 -31.00
CA ALA A 358 2.68 10.37 -31.15
C ALA A 358 1.61 11.19 -30.40
N GLN A 359 1.82 11.47 -29.13
CA GLN A 359 0.87 12.19 -28.25
C GLN A 359 0.61 13.63 -28.73
N ASN A 360 1.62 14.28 -29.28
CA ASN A 360 1.52 15.69 -29.72
C ASN A 360 1.31 15.81 -31.24
N ASN A 361 1.23 14.72 -31.97
CA ASN A 361 1.10 14.66 -33.42
C ASN A 361 2.19 15.51 -34.14
N VAL A 362 3.44 15.39 -33.69
CA VAL A 362 4.57 16.15 -34.26
C VAL A 362 5.63 15.21 -34.83
N ASN A 363 6.15 15.55 -36.01
CA ASN A 363 7.28 14.88 -36.66
C ASN A 363 7.21 13.33 -36.69
N ILE A 364 5.98 12.77 -36.81
CA ILE A 364 5.75 11.32 -36.75
C ILE A 364 6.56 10.57 -37.79
N PRO A 365 6.53 10.94 -39.12
CA PRO A 365 7.28 10.19 -40.14
C PRO A 365 8.78 10.29 -40.00
N ASP A 366 9.29 11.48 -39.63
CA ASP A 366 10.73 11.78 -39.68
C ASP A 366 11.46 11.50 -38.37
N VAL A 367 10.75 11.49 -37.26
CA VAL A 367 11.31 11.28 -35.89
C VAL A 367 10.60 10.17 -35.14
N GLY A 368 9.27 10.22 -35.04
CA GLY A 368 8.48 9.30 -34.23
C GLY A 368 8.65 7.85 -34.64
N ILE A 369 8.43 7.53 -35.92
CA ILE A 369 8.58 6.17 -36.44
C ILE A 369 10.02 5.68 -36.32
N PRO A 370 11.08 6.39 -36.79
CA PRO A 370 12.46 5.97 -36.61
C PRO A 370 12.84 5.76 -35.15
N ALA A 371 12.38 6.60 -34.22
CA ALA A 371 12.65 6.42 -32.80
C ALA A 371 11.99 5.14 -32.24
N ALA A 372 10.74 4.87 -32.63
CA ALA A 372 10.04 3.65 -32.24
C ALA A 372 10.70 2.38 -32.85
N GLU A 373 11.14 2.44 -34.10
CA GLU A 373 11.90 1.36 -34.75
C GLU A 373 13.22 1.09 -34.00
N GLN A 374 13.91 2.13 -33.56
CA GLN A 374 15.13 2.00 -32.75
C GLN A 374 14.83 1.37 -31.39
N ALA A 375 13.76 1.78 -30.69
CA ALA A 375 13.36 1.16 -29.43
C ALA A 375 13.10 -0.34 -29.58
N VAL A 376 12.36 -0.75 -30.62
CA VAL A 376 12.10 -2.17 -30.91
C VAL A 376 13.38 -2.90 -31.33
N SER A 377 14.31 -2.25 -32.03
CA SER A 377 15.60 -2.89 -32.39
C SER A 377 16.44 -3.23 -31.16
N LEU A 378 16.38 -2.42 -30.12
CA LEU A 378 17.08 -2.63 -28.84
C LEU A 378 16.35 -3.63 -27.93
N THR A 379 15.02 -3.63 -27.96
CA THR A 379 14.17 -4.53 -27.14
C THR A 379 13.07 -5.18 -28.00
N PRO A 380 13.39 -6.20 -28.81
CA PRO A 380 12.45 -6.74 -29.82
C PRO A 380 11.19 -7.41 -29.25
N ASP A 381 11.24 -7.81 -28.00
CA ASP A 381 10.16 -8.53 -27.30
C ASP A 381 9.47 -7.69 -26.21
N ASP A 382 9.84 -6.40 -26.07
CA ASP A 382 9.15 -5.49 -25.14
C ASP A 382 7.78 -5.09 -25.69
N PRO A 383 6.67 -5.47 -25.01
CA PRO A 383 5.33 -5.15 -25.48
C PRO A 383 5.06 -3.65 -25.59
N LEU A 384 5.68 -2.83 -24.70
CA LEU A 384 5.52 -1.38 -24.76
C LEU A 384 6.24 -0.75 -25.93
N ALA A 385 7.43 -1.26 -26.31
CA ALA A 385 8.14 -0.79 -27.50
C ALA A 385 7.38 -1.16 -28.79
N LEU A 386 6.86 -2.38 -28.86
CA LEU A 386 6.02 -2.85 -29.96
C LEU A 386 4.72 -2.06 -30.11
N ASP A 387 4.03 -1.77 -29.01
CA ASP A 387 2.82 -0.94 -28.98
C ASP A 387 3.13 0.49 -29.45
N THR A 388 4.21 1.11 -28.96
CA THR A 388 4.65 2.45 -29.37
C THR A 388 4.94 2.50 -30.86
N LEU A 389 5.61 1.48 -31.42
CA LEU A 389 5.90 1.42 -32.84
C LEU A 389 4.61 1.25 -33.67
N GLY A 390 3.74 0.34 -33.26
CA GLY A 390 2.46 0.15 -33.92
C GLY A 390 1.61 1.42 -33.92
N TRP A 391 1.52 2.10 -32.79
CA TRP A 391 0.77 3.34 -32.68
C TRP A 391 1.36 4.49 -33.52
N THR A 392 2.67 4.70 -33.49
CA THR A 392 3.31 5.70 -34.34
C THR A 392 3.15 5.40 -35.83
N MET A 393 3.17 4.12 -36.24
CA MET A 393 2.86 3.69 -37.61
C MET A 393 1.41 4.00 -37.97
N ALA A 394 0.45 3.75 -37.07
CA ALA A 394 -0.95 4.06 -37.31
C ALA A 394 -1.15 5.57 -37.55
N LEU A 395 -0.58 6.41 -36.71
CA LEU A 395 -0.60 7.86 -36.87
C LEU A 395 0.09 8.34 -38.17
N GLY A 396 1.08 7.59 -38.63
CA GLY A 396 1.73 7.78 -39.93
C GLY A 396 0.96 7.22 -41.14
N GLY A 397 -0.25 6.69 -40.95
CA GLY A 397 -1.10 6.09 -41.99
C GLY A 397 -0.69 4.70 -42.45
N ARG A 398 0.27 4.05 -41.75
CA ARG A 398 0.79 2.71 -42.07
C ARG A 398 0.00 1.62 -41.32
N TYR A 399 -1.33 1.53 -41.57
CA TYR A 399 -2.27 0.74 -40.76
C TYR A 399 -1.99 -0.78 -40.77
N TYR A 400 -1.48 -1.34 -41.88
CA TYR A 400 -1.17 -2.79 -41.94
C TYR A 400 0.07 -3.15 -41.08
N GLU A 401 1.06 -2.28 -41.07
CA GLU A 401 2.25 -2.45 -40.25
C GLU A 401 1.92 -2.19 -38.79
N ALA A 402 1.10 -1.20 -38.52
CA ALA A 402 0.58 -0.91 -37.18
C ALA A 402 -0.11 -2.15 -36.57
N GLU A 403 -1.03 -2.77 -37.34
CA GLU A 403 -1.72 -3.99 -36.89
C GLU A 403 -0.73 -5.12 -36.57
N LEU A 404 0.31 -5.30 -37.40
CA LEU A 404 1.32 -6.34 -37.17
C LEU A 404 2.05 -6.13 -35.83
N TYR A 405 2.51 -4.91 -35.54
CA TYR A 405 3.30 -4.64 -34.33
C TYR A 405 2.41 -4.61 -33.07
N LEU A 406 1.20 -4.09 -33.15
CA LEU A 406 0.24 -4.11 -32.06
C LEU A 406 -0.20 -5.55 -31.71
N SER A 407 -0.43 -6.38 -32.73
CA SER A 407 -0.73 -7.81 -32.49
C SER A 407 0.44 -8.53 -31.84
N ARG A 408 1.68 -8.25 -32.26
CA ARG A 408 2.87 -8.78 -31.59
C ARG A 408 3.01 -8.29 -30.14
N ALA A 409 2.62 -7.04 -29.84
CA ALA A 409 2.58 -6.54 -28.47
C ALA A 409 1.63 -7.37 -27.62
N LEU A 410 0.43 -7.67 -28.11
CA LEU A 410 -0.55 -8.51 -27.42
C LEU A 410 -0.17 -10.01 -27.36
N GLU A 411 0.67 -10.51 -28.26
CA GLU A 411 1.27 -11.85 -28.12
C GLU A 411 2.22 -11.93 -26.93
N ARG A 412 2.87 -10.81 -26.55
CA ARG A 412 3.79 -10.72 -25.42
C ARG A 412 3.05 -10.37 -24.12
N ASP A 413 2.09 -9.47 -24.19
CA ASP A 413 1.25 -9.06 -23.07
C ASP A 413 -0.22 -8.98 -23.54
N PRO A 414 -1.01 -10.06 -23.34
CA PRO A 414 -2.42 -10.12 -23.74
C PRO A 414 -3.33 -9.15 -22.96
N GLU A 415 -2.84 -8.53 -21.89
CA GLU A 415 -3.59 -7.58 -21.08
C GLU A 415 -3.11 -6.12 -21.27
N LEU A 416 -2.24 -5.86 -22.26
CA LEU A 416 -1.75 -4.52 -22.55
C LEU A 416 -2.90 -3.63 -23.06
N VAL A 417 -3.41 -2.81 -22.16
CA VAL A 417 -4.60 -1.94 -22.39
C VAL A 417 -4.40 -1.01 -23.58
N SER A 418 -3.23 -0.38 -23.70
CA SER A 418 -2.90 0.56 -24.80
C SER A 418 -2.92 -0.12 -26.15
N ALA A 419 -2.38 -1.34 -26.26
CA ALA A 419 -2.35 -2.07 -27.53
C ALA A 419 -3.76 -2.47 -28.01
N HIS A 420 -4.66 -2.85 -27.09
CA HIS A 420 -6.06 -3.08 -27.44
C HIS A 420 -6.73 -1.80 -27.92
N LEU A 421 -6.56 -0.68 -27.25
CA LEU A 421 -7.11 0.60 -27.69
C LEU A 421 -6.55 1.00 -29.05
N HIS A 422 -5.24 0.95 -29.25
CA HIS A 422 -4.59 1.32 -30.50
C HIS A 422 -5.02 0.41 -31.67
N LEU A 423 -5.18 -0.91 -31.47
CA LEU A 423 -5.74 -1.82 -32.48
C LEU A 423 -7.17 -1.46 -32.83
N ALA A 424 -8.00 -1.14 -31.86
CA ALA A 424 -9.36 -0.71 -32.11
C ALA A 424 -9.41 0.54 -33.00
N LEU A 425 -8.52 1.51 -32.74
CA LEU A 425 -8.40 2.72 -33.56
C LEU A 425 -7.87 2.41 -34.98
N VAL A 426 -6.92 1.48 -35.11
CA VAL A 426 -6.44 0.99 -36.42
C VAL A 426 -7.57 0.31 -37.19
N TYR A 427 -8.38 -0.53 -36.55
CA TYR A 427 -9.54 -1.19 -37.22
C TYR A 427 -10.65 -0.21 -37.54
N MET A 428 -10.81 0.87 -36.78
CA MET A 428 -11.70 1.96 -37.12
C MET A 428 -11.30 2.61 -38.46
N GLU A 429 -10.03 2.91 -38.66
CA GLU A 429 -9.49 3.49 -39.91
C GLU A 429 -9.56 2.51 -41.09
N LYS A 430 -9.53 1.20 -40.82
CA LYS A 430 -9.68 0.14 -41.79
C LYS A 430 -11.15 -0.24 -42.10
N ASP A 431 -12.13 0.40 -41.46
CA ASP A 431 -13.58 0.11 -41.51
C ASP A 431 -13.92 -1.33 -41.09
N ASP A 432 -13.08 -1.98 -40.27
CA ASP A 432 -13.37 -3.30 -39.69
C ASP A 432 -14.06 -3.16 -38.33
N ARG A 433 -15.36 -2.99 -38.36
CA ARG A 433 -16.20 -2.79 -37.18
C ARG A 433 -16.19 -3.97 -36.21
N ALA A 434 -16.02 -5.19 -36.68
CA ALA A 434 -16.03 -6.37 -35.83
C ALA A 434 -14.78 -6.43 -34.96
N SER A 435 -13.60 -6.33 -35.56
CA SER A 435 -12.34 -6.31 -34.85
C SER A 435 -12.21 -5.08 -33.94
N MET A 436 -12.69 -3.90 -34.40
CA MET A 436 -12.77 -2.68 -33.55
C MET A 436 -13.57 -2.95 -32.29
N TYR A 437 -14.77 -3.57 -32.42
CA TYR A 437 -15.63 -3.85 -31.26
C TYR A 437 -14.94 -4.78 -30.26
N ASP A 438 -14.36 -5.89 -30.74
CA ASP A 438 -13.70 -6.88 -29.88
C ASP A 438 -12.55 -6.26 -29.05
N HIS A 439 -11.72 -5.45 -29.69
CA HIS A 439 -10.62 -4.78 -29.01
C HIS A 439 -11.07 -3.66 -28.06
N LEU A 440 -12.11 -2.90 -28.40
CA LEU A 440 -12.71 -1.92 -27.47
C LEU A 440 -13.30 -2.58 -26.23
N ILE A 441 -13.99 -3.73 -26.39
CA ILE A 441 -14.50 -4.52 -25.25
C ILE A 441 -13.34 -4.92 -24.32
N ARG A 442 -12.26 -5.45 -24.89
CA ARG A 442 -11.08 -5.86 -24.10
C ARG A 442 -10.45 -4.68 -23.38
N ALA A 443 -10.22 -3.55 -24.06
CA ALA A 443 -9.66 -2.36 -23.42
C ALA A 443 -10.57 -1.83 -22.30
N ARG A 444 -11.90 -1.79 -22.50
CA ARG A 444 -12.88 -1.42 -21.47
C ARG A 444 -12.83 -2.36 -20.26
N ASP A 445 -12.81 -3.66 -20.49
CA ASP A 445 -12.82 -4.68 -19.43
C ASP A 445 -11.53 -4.64 -18.60
N LEU A 446 -10.44 -4.14 -19.20
CA LEU A 446 -9.17 -3.83 -18.55
C LEU A 446 -9.14 -2.41 -17.94
N GLY A 447 -10.26 -1.67 -17.95
CA GLY A 447 -10.40 -0.38 -17.24
C GLY A 447 -10.15 0.87 -18.09
N ASN A 448 -10.10 0.79 -19.41
CA ASN A 448 -9.90 1.97 -20.26
C ASN A 448 -11.20 2.77 -20.47
N GLU A 449 -11.26 4.01 -19.98
CA GLU A 449 -12.43 4.89 -20.10
C GLU A 449 -12.64 5.43 -21.53
N GLU A 450 -11.57 5.62 -22.30
CA GLU A 450 -11.69 6.05 -23.71
C GLU A 450 -12.35 4.94 -24.55
N ALA A 451 -11.97 3.69 -24.37
CA ALA A 451 -12.59 2.56 -25.03
C ALA A 451 -14.09 2.45 -24.70
N LYS A 452 -14.48 2.72 -23.46
CA LYS A 452 -15.87 2.78 -23.04
C LYS A 452 -16.63 3.88 -23.78
N THR A 453 -16.05 5.07 -23.85
CA THR A 453 -16.65 6.20 -24.57
C THR A 453 -16.83 5.89 -26.07
N LEU A 454 -15.81 5.28 -26.69
CA LEU A 454 -15.88 4.86 -28.10
C LEU A 454 -16.94 3.78 -28.34
N LEU A 455 -17.09 2.82 -27.41
CA LEU A 455 -18.17 1.81 -27.50
C LEU A 455 -19.55 2.45 -27.46
N GLU A 456 -19.81 3.37 -26.56
CA GLU A 456 -21.08 4.11 -26.47
C GLU A 456 -21.35 4.95 -27.73
N GLN A 457 -20.33 5.48 -28.35
CA GLN A 457 -20.43 6.31 -29.56
C GLN A 457 -20.69 5.49 -30.82
N TYR A 458 -20.00 4.37 -31.01
CA TYR A 458 -20.01 3.62 -32.27
C TYR A 458 -20.87 2.36 -32.25
N PHE A 459 -21.21 1.87 -31.03
CA PHE A 459 -21.99 0.64 -30.80
C PHE A 459 -23.07 0.87 -29.71
N PRO A 460 -23.98 1.86 -29.92
CA PRO A 460 -24.99 2.26 -28.91
C PRO A 460 -26.01 1.14 -28.61
#